data_933403b813e9dc600689d30352ed66df
#
_entry.id   933403b813e9dc600689d30352ed66df
#
_cell.length_a   1.000
_cell.length_b   1.000
_cell.length_c   1.000
_cell.angle_alpha   90.00
_cell.angle_beta   90.00
_cell.angle_gamma   90.00
#
_symmetry.space_group_name_H-M   'P 1'
#
loop_
_entity.id
_entity.type
_entity.pdbx_description
1 polymer ?
#
loop_
_entity_poly.entity_id
_entity_poly.type
_entity_poly.pdbx_seq_one_letter_code
_entity_poly.pdbx_strand_id
1 'polypeptide(L)'
;MTRRHVFISHHHADGQKVDQLTGLLNRNGSDVRNSSVRMKPANQRRMDESRIKDETIRRLLRMKISWASIVVVLIGKETHARPWVNWEIEEANRQGKRIVGVYAYGSTDAEKPEALERYGSSIVAWNTDSIIDAIDGRNNVFQNSDDSVREPVHPATTGNC
;
A
#
# COMPACT_ATOMS: atom_id res chain seq x y z
N MET A 1 4.54 -12.20 -21.33
CA MET A 1 3.88 -11.24 -20.42
C MET A 1 4.81 -10.91 -19.27
N THR A 2 5.10 -9.64 -19.07
CA THR A 2 6.03 -9.22 -18.03
C THR A 2 5.33 -9.28 -16.68
N ARG A 3 5.96 -9.89 -15.69
CA ARG A 3 5.41 -9.89 -14.33
C ARG A 3 5.57 -8.50 -13.74
N ARG A 4 4.56 -8.07 -12.99
CA ARG A 4 4.62 -6.80 -12.29
C ARG A 4 5.34 -6.96 -10.96
N HIS A 5 6.11 -5.97 -10.59
CA HIS A 5 6.78 -5.92 -9.29
C HIS A 5 5.97 -5.05 -8.35
N VAL A 6 5.45 -5.65 -7.30
CA VAL A 6 4.56 -4.97 -6.35
C VAL A 6 5.19 -4.96 -4.96
N PHE A 7 5.19 -3.79 -4.33
CA PHE A 7 5.57 -3.66 -2.93
C PHE A 7 4.31 -3.42 -2.11
N ILE A 8 4.11 -4.20 -1.04
CA ILE A 8 2.95 -4.04 -0.15
C ILE A 8 3.39 -3.34 1.13
N SER A 9 2.84 -2.16 1.36
CA SER A 9 2.98 -1.43 2.62
C SER A 9 1.85 -1.84 3.55
N HIS A 10 2.17 -2.24 4.77
CA HIS A 10 1.16 -2.74 5.71
C HIS A 10 1.61 -2.59 7.15
N HIS A 11 0.64 -2.65 8.06
CA HIS A 11 0.91 -2.74 9.49
C HIS A 11 1.27 -4.20 9.84
N HIS A 12 2.28 -4.40 10.70
CA HIS A 12 2.77 -5.74 11.01
C HIS A 12 1.70 -6.68 11.58
N ALA A 13 0.69 -6.14 12.28
CA ALA A 13 -0.39 -6.96 12.83
C ALA A 13 -1.29 -7.56 11.75
N ASP A 14 -1.17 -7.11 10.49
CA ASP A 14 -2.00 -7.58 9.38
C ASP A 14 -1.33 -8.70 8.56
N GLY A 15 -0.38 -9.42 9.15
CA GLY A 15 0.41 -10.43 8.42
C GLY A 15 -0.40 -11.45 7.65
N GLN A 16 -1.49 -11.98 8.23
CA GLN A 16 -2.34 -12.94 7.53
C GLN A 16 -3.03 -12.31 6.32
N LYS A 17 -3.44 -11.07 6.45
CA LYS A 17 -4.10 -10.34 5.35
C LYS A 17 -3.10 -10.03 4.24
N VAL A 18 -1.85 -9.76 4.60
CA VAL A 18 -0.77 -9.59 3.62
C VAL A 18 -0.55 -10.89 2.85
N ASP A 19 -0.57 -12.03 3.53
CA ASP A 19 -0.39 -13.33 2.87
C ASP A 19 -1.53 -13.60 1.90
N GLN A 20 -2.76 -13.25 2.25
CA GLN A 20 -3.91 -13.39 1.35
C GLN A 20 -3.74 -12.53 0.10
N LEU A 21 -3.34 -11.29 0.27
CA LEU A 21 -3.12 -10.38 -0.85
C LEU A 21 -1.95 -10.84 -1.70
N THR A 22 -0.86 -11.28 -1.08
CA THR A 22 0.32 -11.79 -1.79
C THR A 22 -0.07 -12.99 -2.66
N GLY A 23 -0.86 -13.91 -2.11
CA GLY A 23 -1.33 -15.07 -2.87
C GLY A 23 -2.17 -14.67 -4.08
N LEU A 24 -3.09 -13.72 -3.89
CA LEU A 24 -3.93 -13.21 -4.96
C LEU A 24 -3.08 -12.57 -6.07
N LEU A 25 -2.11 -11.74 -5.71
CA LEU A 25 -1.25 -11.07 -6.67
C LEU A 25 -0.33 -12.03 -7.40
N ASN A 26 0.24 -13.01 -6.70
CA ASN A 26 1.10 -14.02 -7.31
C ASN A 26 0.33 -14.84 -8.36
N ARG A 27 -0.92 -15.20 -8.05
CA ARG A 27 -1.75 -15.96 -9.01
C ARG A 27 -2.09 -15.13 -10.25
N ASN A 28 -2.01 -13.81 -10.17
CA ASN A 28 -2.35 -12.90 -11.25
C ASN A 28 -1.13 -12.23 -11.89
N GLY A 29 0.03 -12.85 -11.75
CA GLY A 29 1.21 -12.43 -12.53
C GLY A 29 2.07 -11.35 -11.88
N SER A 30 1.99 -11.17 -10.56
CA SER A 30 2.82 -10.21 -9.85
C SER A 30 3.87 -10.89 -8.99
N ASP A 31 5.06 -10.32 -8.94
CA ASP A 31 6.07 -10.65 -7.95
C ASP A 31 5.92 -9.64 -6.81
N VAL A 32 5.92 -10.13 -5.58
CA VAL A 32 5.56 -9.31 -4.43
C VAL A 32 6.69 -9.27 -3.39
N ARG A 33 6.99 -8.05 -2.93
CA ARG A 33 7.76 -7.82 -1.71
C ARG A 33 6.88 -6.99 -0.79
N ASN A 34 7.22 -6.97 0.50
CA ASN A 34 6.40 -6.20 1.43
C ASN A 34 7.27 -5.47 2.45
N SER A 35 6.62 -4.63 3.25
CA SER A 35 7.29 -3.80 4.24
C SER A 35 7.79 -4.57 5.45
N SER A 36 7.49 -5.85 5.54
CA SER A 36 8.02 -6.67 6.61
C SER A 36 9.52 -6.80 6.46
N VAL A 37 10.22 -6.48 7.51
CA VAL A 37 11.66 -6.68 7.58
C VAL A 37 11.86 -7.80 8.59
N ARG A 38 12.53 -8.87 8.16
CA ARG A 38 12.80 -9.99 9.08
C ARG A 38 13.77 -9.49 10.13
N MET A 39 13.26 -9.31 11.32
CA MET A 39 14.00 -8.79 12.44
C MET A 39 13.73 -9.63 13.68
N LYS A 40 14.68 -9.59 14.60
CA LYS A 40 14.45 -10.12 15.95
C LYS A 40 13.31 -9.32 16.59
N PRO A 41 12.55 -9.90 17.55
CA PRO A 41 11.42 -9.20 18.18
C PRO A 41 11.77 -7.82 18.75
N ALA A 42 12.97 -7.65 19.29
CA ALA A 42 13.41 -6.35 19.81
C ALA A 42 13.49 -5.29 18.71
N ASN A 43 13.87 -5.70 17.49
CA ASN A 43 13.95 -4.76 16.37
C ASN A 43 12.57 -4.42 15.81
N GLN A 44 11.62 -5.34 15.91
CA GLN A 44 10.24 -5.05 15.51
C GLN A 44 9.63 -3.95 16.37
N ARG A 45 9.93 -3.96 17.67
CA ARG A 45 9.48 -2.89 18.56
C ARG A 45 10.09 -1.54 18.13
N ARG A 46 11.38 -1.52 17.79
CA ARG A 46 12.02 -0.31 17.27
C ARG A 46 11.32 0.20 16.02
N MET A 47 10.89 -0.71 15.15
CA MET A 47 10.15 -0.33 13.95
C MET A 47 8.85 0.38 14.29
N ASP A 48 8.13 -0.07 15.31
CA ASP A 48 6.87 0.54 15.69
C ASP A 48 7.04 1.90 16.36
N GLU A 49 8.09 2.04 17.16
CA GLU A 49 8.29 3.22 18.00
C GLU A 49 9.13 4.32 17.35
N SER A 50 10.15 3.94 16.58
CA SER A 50 11.09 4.92 16.02
C SER A 50 11.56 4.54 14.62
N ARG A 51 10.79 3.78 13.91
CA ARG A 51 11.15 3.21 12.63
C ARG A 51 11.62 4.24 11.61
N ILE A 52 10.90 5.33 11.50
CA ILE A 52 11.22 6.33 10.50
C ILE A 52 12.51 7.10 10.81
N LYS A 53 13.04 6.92 12.01
CA LYS A 53 14.32 7.52 12.41
C LYS A 53 15.50 6.58 12.18
N ASP A 54 15.23 5.31 11.87
CA ASP A 54 16.30 4.33 11.66
C ASP A 54 16.71 4.35 10.18
N GLU A 55 17.88 4.93 9.91
CA GLU A 55 18.37 5.10 8.54
C GLU A 55 18.59 3.76 7.83
N THR A 56 19.01 2.73 8.55
CA THR A 56 19.22 1.41 7.96
C THR A 56 17.90 0.83 7.44
N ILE A 57 16.85 0.96 8.24
CA ILE A 57 15.53 0.47 7.86
C ILE A 57 14.99 1.30 6.69
N ARG A 58 15.14 2.62 6.74
CA ARG A 58 14.69 3.48 5.64
C ARG A 58 15.40 3.13 4.33
N ARG A 59 16.70 2.89 4.39
CA ARG A 59 17.47 2.51 3.20
C ARG A 59 16.96 1.20 2.61
N LEU A 60 16.71 0.21 3.45
CA LEU A 60 16.17 -1.08 2.99
C LEU A 60 14.81 -0.91 2.33
N LEU A 61 13.93 -0.14 2.95
CA LEU A 61 12.59 0.09 2.40
C LEU A 61 12.65 0.89 1.10
N ARG A 62 13.54 1.88 1.00
CA ARG A 62 13.75 2.61 -0.26
C ARG A 62 14.16 1.67 -1.39
N MET A 63 15.02 0.71 -1.11
CA MET A 63 15.45 -0.27 -2.10
C MET A 63 14.29 -1.15 -2.55
N LYS A 64 13.46 -1.60 -1.62
CA LYS A 64 12.29 -2.42 -1.95
C LYS A 64 11.28 -1.64 -2.78
N ILE A 65 11.04 -0.39 -2.43
CA ILE A 65 10.13 0.48 -3.18
C ILE A 65 10.69 0.77 -4.57
N SER A 66 12.00 1.02 -4.65
CA SER A 66 12.66 1.26 -5.93
C SER A 66 12.55 0.06 -6.89
N TRP A 67 12.61 -1.15 -6.35
CA TRP A 67 12.44 -2.36 -7.13
C TRP A 67 11.03 -2.47 -7.73
N ALA A 68 10.01 -1.99 -7.02
CA ALA A 68 8.62 -2.12 -7.42
C ALA A 68 8.25 -1.08 -8.47
N SER A 69 7.29 -1.41 -9.31
CA SER A 69 6.65 -0.42 -10.18
C SER A 69 5.38 0.13 -9.54
N ILE A 70 4.80 -0.64 -8.63
CA ILE A 70 3.53 -0.29 -7.96
C ILE A 70 3.69 -0.52 -6.49
N VAL A 71 3.18 0.41 -5.69
CA VAL A 71 3.09 0.27 -4.24
C VAL A 71 1.63 0.09 -3.87
N VAL A 72 1.33 -1.02 -3.21
CA VAL A 72 -0.02 -1.30 -2.71
C VAL A 72 -0.03 -1.09 -1.21
N VAL A 73 -0.99 -0.31 -0.72
CA VAL A 73 -1.18 -0.09 0.71
C VAL A 73 -2.34 -0.94 1.18
N LEU A 74 -2.06 -1.91 2.03
CA LEU A 74 -3.10 -2.77 2.61
C LEU A 74 -3.71 -2.04 3.80
N ILE A 75 -5.00 -1.71 3.70
CA ILE A 75 -5.70 -0.90 4.69
C ILE A 75 -6.39 -1.82 5.70
N GLY A 76 -5.78 -1.96 6.85
CA GLY A 76 -6.37 -2.65 8.00
C GLY A 76 -6.88 -1.66 9.03
N LYS A 77 -7.30 -2.18 10.17
CA LYS A 77 -7.97 -1.39 11.20
C LYS A 77 -7.12 -0.24 11.74
N GLU A 78 -5.81 -0.43 11.87
CA GLU A 78 -4.92 0.56 12.46
C GLU A 78 -3.87 1.12 11.51
N THR A 79 -3.99 0.83 10.23
CA THR A 79 -2.99 1.22 9.23
C THR A 79 -2.82 2.74 9.18
N HIS A 80 -3.91 3.49 9.30
CA HIS A 80 -3.88 4.95 9.21
C HIS A 80 -3.02 5.60 10.30
N ALA A 81 -2.88 4.94 11.44
CA ALA A 81 -2.16 5.49 12.58
C ALA A 81 -0.65 5.16 12.57
N ARG A 82 -0.17 4.49 11.53
CA ARG A 82 1.23 4.06 11.49
C ARG A 82 2.11 5.04 10.72
N PRO A 83 3.03 5.73 11.40
CA PRO A 83 3.89 6.71 10.74
C PRO A 83 4.69 6.15 9.58
N TRP A 84 5.19 4.90 9.68
CA TRP A 84 6.00 4.35 8.60
C TRP A 84 5.18 4.02 7.35
N VAL A 85 3.90 3.68 7.50
CA VAL A 85 3.05 3.45 6.32
C VAL A 85 2.92 4.75 5.54
N ASN A 86 2.66 5.86 6.24
CA ASN A 86 2.62 7.17 5.60
C ASN A 86 3.98 7.53 4.99
N TRP A 87 5.07 7.24 5.68
CA TRP A 87 6.41 7.47 5.15
C TRP A 87 6.67 6.68 3.86
N GLU A 88 6.25 5.40 3.84
CA GLU A 88 6.42 4.56 2.65
C GLU A 88 5.62 5.08 1.47
N ILE A 89 4.40 5.58 1.73
CA ILE A 89 3.58 6.17 0.68
C ILE A 89 4.24 7.44 0.14
N GLU A 90 4.76 8.29 1.01
CA GLU A 90 5.45 9.52 0.60
C GLU A 90 6.71 9.19 -0.18
N GLU A 91 7.44 8.16 0.23
CA GLU A 91 8.63 7.72 -0.49
C GLU A 91 8.26 7.18 -1.88
N ALA A 92 7.18 6.41 -1.98
CA ALA A 92 6.68 5.91 -3.25
C ALA A 92 6.31 7.06 -4.19
N ASN A 93 5.64 8.07 -3.65
CA ASN A 93 5.27 9.25 -4.42
C ASN A 93 6.53 9.99 -4.90
N ARG A 94 7.52 10.16 -4.03
CA ARG A 94 8.78 10.80 -4.39
C ARG A 94 9.50 10.06 -5.52
N GLN A 95 9.39 8.74 -5.55
CA GLN A 95 10.00 7.92 -6.61
C GLN A 95 9.12 7.79 -7.86
N GLY A 96 7.96 8.44 -7.89
CA GLY A 96 7.08 8.41 -9.05
C GLY A 96 6.34 7.10 -9.24
N LYS A 97 6.14 6.32 -8.19
CA LYS A 97 5.45 5.04 -8.29
C LYS A 97 3.93 5.22 -8.29
N ARG A 98 3.23 4.29 -8.96
CA ARG A 98 1.78 4.20 -8.83
C ARG A 98 1.44 3.67 -7.43
N ILE A 99 0.45 4.26 -6.78
CA ILE A 99 0.08 3.92 -5.41
C ILE A 99 -1.39 3.51 -5.39
N VAL A 100 -1.67 2.29 -4.93
CA VAL A 100 -3.01 1.73 -4.89
C VAL A 100 -3.32 1.30 -3.46
N GLY A 101 -4.44 1.78 -2.91
CA GLY A 101 -4.93 1.33 -1.62
C GLY A 101 -5.90 0.16 -1.81
N VAL A 102 -5.79 -0.86 -0.96
CA VAL A 102 -6.69 -2.00 -0.97
C VAL A 102 -7.18 -2.23 0.46
N TYR A 103 -8.50 -2.20 0.66
CA TYR A 103 -9.07 -2.56 1.96
C TYR A 103 -8.84 -4.05 2.19
N ALA A 104 -8.32 -4.41 3.36
CA ALA A 104 -8.11 -5.81 3.71
C ALA A 104 -9.46 -6.53 3.83
N TYR A 105 -9.47 -7.82 3.51
CA TYR A 105 -10.68 -8.63 3.61
C TYR A 105 -11.28 -8.52 5.02
N GLY A 106 -12.55 -8.22 5.08
CA GLY A 106 -13.26 -8.06 6.35
C GLY A 106 -13.06 -6.72 7.04
N SER A 107 -12.26 -5.82 6.48
CA SER A 107 -12.09 -4.49 7.05
C SER A 107 -13.17 -3.56 6.51
N THR A 108 -14.15 -3.24 7.36
CA THR A 108 -15.22 -2.31 7.00
C THR A 108 -14.94 -0.97 7.67
N ASP A 109 -15.13 0.10 6.93
CA ASP A 109 -14.98 1.47 7.44
C ASP A 109 -13.63 1.77 8.08
N ALA A 110 -12.59 1.04 7.67
CA ALA A 110 -11.24 1.34 8.13
C ALA A 110 -10.80 2.71 7.63
N GLU A 111 -10.16 3.48 8.49
CA GLU A 111 -9.62 4.77 8.11
C GLU A 111 -8.39 4.59 7.23
N LYS A 112 -8.25 5.46 6.26
CA LYS A 112 -7.13 5.42 5.32
C LYS A 112 -6.01 6.32 5.80
N PRO A 113 -4.73 5.95 5.55
CA PRO A 113 -3.64 6.87 5.81
C PRO A 113 -3.81 8.19 5.06
N GLU A 114 -3.46 9.28 5.71
CA GLU A 114 -3.54 10.63 5.11
C GLU A 114 -2.74 10.69 3.80
N ALA A 115 -1.54 10.10 3.79
CA ALA A 115 -0.71 10.10 2.60
C ALA A 115 -1.37 9.35 1.44
N LEU A 116 -2.14 8.29 1.72
CA LEU A 116 -2.85 7.56 0.69
C LEU A 116 -3.96 8.41 0.07
N GLU A 117 -4.71 9.17 0.88
CA GLU A 117 -5.71 10.09 0.35
C GLU A 117 -5.08 11.16 -0.54
N ARG A 118 -3.88 11.61 -0.19
CA ARG A 118 -3.18 12.66 -0.93
C ARG A 118 -2.51 12.16 -2.20
N TYR A 119 -1.86 11.01 -2.14
CA TYR A 119 -0.98 10.54 -3.21
C TYR A 119 -1.47 9.28 -3.92
N GLY A 120 -2.53 8.65 -3.43
CA GLY A 120 -3.02 7.41 -4.04
C GLY A 120 -3.56 7.61 -5.44
N SER A 121 -3.28 6.67 -6.31
CA SER A 121 -3.82 6.65 -7.68
C SER A 121 -5.20 6.02 -7.73
N SER A 122 -5.46 5.07 -6.83
CA SER A 122 -6.73 4.36 -6.73
C SER A 122 -6.84 3.76 -5.34
N ILE A 123 -8.05 3.62 -4.82
CA ILE A 123 -8.33 2.92 -3.58
C ILE A 123 -9.52 2.01 -3.86
N VAL A 124 -9.36 0.71 -3.61
CA VAL A 124 -10.39 -0.26 -3.96
C VAL A 124 -10.72 -1.17 -2.78
N ALA A 125 -11.94 -1.68 -2.78
CA ALA A 125 -12.38 -2.67 -1.82
C ALA A 125 -11.75 -4.03 -2.11
N TRP A 126 -11.92 -5.01 -1.22
CA TRP A 126 -11.39 -6.35 -1.42
C TRP A 126 -12.22 -7.07 -2.48
N ASN A 127 -11.80 -6.95 -3.71
CA ASN A 127 -12.43 -7.56 -4.87
C ASN A 127 -11.32 -7.82 -5.88
N THR A 128 -11.18 -9.06 -6.32
CA THR A 128 -10.06 -9.45 -7.18
C THR A 128 -9.99 -8.61 -8.45
N ASP A 129 -11.12 -8.42 -9.13
CA ASP A 129 -11.12 -7.66 -10.38
C ASP A 129 -10.76 -6.19 -10.15
N SER A 130 -11.30 -5.58 -9.10
CA SER A 130 -10.98 -4.20 -8.74
C SER A 130 -9.50 -4.03 -8.40
N ILE A 131 -8.94 -4.99 -7.65
CA ILE A 131 -7.53 -4.96 -7.26
C ILE A 131 -6.64 -5.06 -8.49
N ILE A 132 -6.90 -6.04 -9.35
CA ILE A 132 -6.07 -6.27 -10.54
C ILE A 132 -6.20 -5.09 -11.51
N ASP A 133 -7.40 -4.57 -11.73
CA ASP A 133 -7.58 -3.43 -12.60
C ASP A 133 -6.90 -2.17 -12.06
N ALA A 134 -6.90 -1.98 -10.75
CA ALA A 134 -6.20 -0.85 -10.12
C ALA A 134 -4.69 -0.98 -10.31
N ILE A 135 -4.15 -2.19 -10.13
CA ILE A 135 -2.72 -2.46 -10.30
C ILE A 135 -2.32 -2.29 -11.77
N ASP A 136 -3.17 -2.72 -12.70
CA ASP A 136 -2.90 -2.59 -14.13
C ASP A 136 -3.10 -1.16 -14.66
N GLY A 137 -3.60 -0.26 -13.85
CA GLY A 137 -3.85 1.12 -14.28
C GLY A 137 -5.15 1.33 -15.02
N ARG A 138 -6.02 0.33 -15.10
CA ARG A 138 -7.31 0.43 -15.76
C ARG A 138 -8.37 1.06 -14.88
N ASN A 139 -8.14 1.07 -13.57
CA ASN A 139 -9.08 1.58 -12.58
C ASN A 139 -8.38 2.65 -11.74
N ASN A 140 -8.83 3.89 -11.84
CA ASN A 140 -8.29 4.99 -11.07
C ASN A 140 -9.35 5.59 -10.15
N VAL A 141 -10.36 4.80 -9.78
CA VAL A 141 -11.43 5.27 -8.90
C VAL A 141 -11.05 5.08 -7.44
N PHE A 142 -11.72 5.85 -6.59
CA PHE A 142 -11.63 5.70 -5.15
C PHE A 142 -12.93 5.05 -4.69
N GLN A 143 -12.82 3.94 -4.00
CA GLN A 143 -13.96 3.19 -3.49
C GLN A 143 -13.97 3.21 -1.97
N ASN A 144 -15.15 3.04 -1.38
CA ASN A 144 -15.29 2.69 0.02
C ASN A 144 -15.10 1.18 0.17
N SER A 145 -15.04 0.70 1.40
CA SER A 145 -14.81 -0.72 1.64
C SER A 145 -15.93 -1.63 1.13
N ASP A 146 -17.08 -1.06 0.78
CA ASP A 146 -18.23 -1.80 0.25
C ASP A 146 -18.32 -1.76 -1.28
N ASP A 147 -17.26 -1.38 -1.97
CA ASP A 147 -17.19 -1.23 -3.44
C ASP A 147 -17.86 0.04 -3.98
N SER A 148 -18.55 0.82 -3.17
CA SER A 148 -19.16 2.05 -3.69
C SER A 148 -18.10 3.09 -4.04
N VAL A 149 -18.29 3.77 -5.16
CA VAL A 149 -17.35 4.81 -5.64
C VAL A 149 -17.59 6.09 -4.85
N ARG A 150 -16.50 6.79 -4.52
CA ARG A 150 -16.56 8.09 -3.84
C ARG A 150 -15.58 9.06 -4.49
N GLU A 151 -15.80 10.34 -4.22
CA GLU A 151 -14.86 11.36 -4.65
C GLU A 151 -13.60 11.35 -3.77
N PRO A 152 -12.42 11.55 -4.34
CA PRO A 152 -11.21 11.66 -3.53
C PRO A 152 -11.23 12.91 -2.67
N VAL A 153 -10.69 12.81 -1.46
CA VAL A 153 -10.60 13.94 -0.54
C VAL A 153 -9.67 15.03 -1.09
N HIS A 154 -8.61 14.60 -1.77
CA HIS A 154 -7.67 15.52 -2.44
C HIS A 154 -7.69 15.18 -3.93
N PRO A 155 -8.66 15.73 -4.69
CA PRO A 155 -8.70 15.44 -6.11
C PRO A 155 -7.44 15.93 -6.79
N ALA A 156 -6.96 15.12 -7.73
CA ALA A 156 -5.79 15.47 -8.50
C ALA A 156 -6.05 16.82 -9.17
N THR A 157 -5.18 17.74 -8.92
CA THR A 157 -5.21 18.99 -9.65
C THR A 157 -4.75 18.64 -11.01
N THR A 158 -5.67 18.38 -11.86
CA THR A 158 -5.33 18.01 -13.12
C THR A 158 -4.90 19.10 -13.92
N GLY A 159 -4.41 19.75 -13.42
CA GLY A 159 -3.94 20.68 -14.19
C GLY A 159 -3.96 20.40 -15.56
N ASN A 160 -4.18 19.94 -15.48
CA ASN A 160 -4.22 19.71 -16.12
C ASN A 160 -4.54 19.97 -17.05
N CYS A 161 -4.55 20.26 -17.19
CA CYS A 161 -4.60 20.18 -17.91
C CYS A 161 -4.38 20.47 -18.53
#